data_03602be0dd3161aa197aeaf701d3fd86
#
_entry.id   03602be0dd3161aa197aeaf701d3fd86
#
_cell.length_a   1.000
_cell.length_b   1.000
_cell.length_c   1.000
_cell.angle_alpha   90.00
_cell.angle_beta   90.00
_cell.angle_gamma   90.00
#
_symmetry.space_group_name_H-M   'P 1'
#
loop_
_entity.id
_entity.type
_entity.pdbx_description
1 polymer ?
#
loop_
_entity_poly.entity_id
_entity_poly.type
_entity_poly.pdbx_seq_one_letter_code
_entity_poly.pdbx_strand_id
1 'polypeptide(L)'
;DLLLVAAMLCAAVGYGYGARLSHHMRAEHVICWALVIALPFTLPLATFTWPSAPLKASAWWGFGYLAVFSMWLGFFAWYRGLALGGTVRISQVQLVQPFLSMLFAVPLLGEQLDAVTVGFGVAVIATVFVGKKMPVW
;
A
#
# COMPACT_ATOMS: atom_id res chain seq x y z
N ASP A 1 5.41 -5.46 16.52
CA ASP A 1 3.99 -5.13 16.34
C ASP A 1 3.70 -3.63 16.46
N LEU A 2 4.33 -2.91 17.42
CA LEU A 2 4.13 -1.46 17.57
C LEU A 2 4.54 -0.66 16.31
N LEU A 3 5.63 -1.07 15.66
CA LEU A 3 6.08 -0.45 14.41
C LEU A 3 5.10 -0.64 13.25
N LEU A 4 4.42 -1.77 13.20
CA LEU A 4 3.37 -2.03 12.21
C LEU A 4 2.16 -1.12 12.42
N VAL A 5 1.73 -0.97 13.68
CA VAL A 5 0.64 -0.05 14.03
C VAL A 5 1.02 1.40 13.66
N ALA A 6 2.23 1.83 13.98
CA ALA A 6 2.72 3.15 13.62
C ALA A 6 2.75 3.34 12.09
N ALA A 7 3.22 2.34 11.34
CA ALA A 7 3.23 2.38 9.88
C ALA A 7 1.81 2.48 9.29
N MET A 8 0.86 1.74 9.85
CA MET A 8 -0.55 1.81 9.42
C MET A 8 -1.16 3.19 9.68
N LEU A 9 -0.89 3.78 10.84
CA LEU A 9 -1.37 5.13 11.17
C LEU A 9 -0.76 6.18 10.24
N CYS A 10 0.55 6.11 9.97
CA CYS A 10 1.21 6.99 9.02
C CYS A 10 0.63 6.84 7.60
N ALA A 11 0.36 5.61 7.16
CA ALA A 11 -0.25 5.35 5.86
C ALA A 11 -1.67 5.93 5.78
N ALA A 12 -2.50 5.75 6.82
CA ALA A 12 -3.86 6.27 6.87
C ALA A 12 -3.87 7.81 6.79
N VAL A 13 -2.99 8.47 7.55
CA VAL A 13 -2.81 9.93 7.50
C VAL A 13 -2.32 10.38 6.12
N GLY A 14 -1.32 9.69 5.56
CA GLY A 14 -0.78 9.96 4.23
C GLY A 14 -1.84 9.86 3.13
N TYR A 15 -2.66 8.82 3.15
CA TYR A 15 -3.76 8.66 2.18
C TYR A 15 -4.83 9.74 2.34
N GLY A 16 -5.18 10.11 3.58
CA GLY A 16 -6.16 11.18 3.84
C GLY A 16 -5.70 12.53 3.31
N TYR A 17 -4.46 12.92 3.59
CA TYR A 17 -3.88 14.16 3.06
C TYR A 17 -3.65 14.09 1.55
N GLY A 18 -3.15 12.97 1.04
CA GLY A 18 -2.95 12.76 -0.39
C GLY A 18 -4.24 12.87 -1.19
N ALA A 19 -5.34 12.30 -0.68
CA ALA A 19 -6.66 12.42 -1.29
C ALA A 19 -7.13 13.88 -1.32
N ARG A 20 -6.99 14.64 -0.23
CA ARG A 20 -7.34 16.08 -0.18
C ARG A 20 -6.53 16.89 -1.18
N LEU A 21 -5.22 16.67 -1.25
CA LEU A 21 -4.32 17.35 -2.18
C LEU A 21 -4.66 17.02 -3.64
N SER A 22 -5.12 15.81 -3.93
CA SER A 22 -5.52 15.39 -5.27
C SER A 22 -6.76 16.11 -5.83
N HIS A 23 -7.50 16.84 -4.99
CA HIS A 23 -8.55 17.76 -5.44
C HIS A 23 -8.01 19.13 -5.88
N HIS A 24 -6.81 19.51 -5.42
CA HIS A 24 -6.21 20.82 -5.72
C HIS A 24 -5.06 20.73 -6.73
N MET A 25 -4.44 19.56 -6.87
CA MET A 25 -3.34 19.31 -7.81
C MET A 25 -3.50 17.93 -8.43
N ARG A 26 -2.81 17.70 -9.56
CA ARG A 26 -2.84 16.40 -10.25
C ARG A 26 -2.26 15.31 -9.37
N ALA A 27 -2.85 14.12 -9.41
CA ALA A 27 -2.45 12.96 -8.62
C ALA A 27 -0.95 12.61 -8.77
N GLU A 28 -0.42 12.78 -9.98
CA GLU A 28 0.98 12.56 -10.30
C GLU A 28 1.91 13.51 -9.51
N HIS A 29 1.51 14.76 -9.35
CA HIS A 29 2.28 15.73 -8.58
C HIS A 29 2.26 15.42 -7.08
N VAL A 30 1.14 14.93 -6.55
CA VAL A 30 1.02 14.56 -5.13
C VAL A 30 2.06 13.52 -4.76
N ILE A 31 2.15 12.42 -5.53
CA ILE A 31 3.11 11.36 -5.22
C ILE A 31 4.56 11.79 -5.47
N CYS A 32 4.84 12.54 -6.54
CA CYS A 32 6.18 13.03 -6.80
C CYS A 32 6.68 13.94 -5.66
N TRP A 33 5.86 14.88 -5.20
CA TRP A 33 6.21 15.73 -4.06
C TRP A 33 6.36 14.94 -2.76
N ALA A 34 5.49 13.97 -2.50
CA ALA A 34 5.62 13.10 -1.32
C ALA A 34 6.95 12.33 -1.33
N LEU A 35 7.36 11.80 -2.47
CA LEU A 35 8.65 11.11 -2.62
C LEU A 35 9.84 12.06 -2.44
N VAL A 36 9.79 13.27 -3.02
CA VAL A 36 10.86 14.27 -2.88
C VAL A 36 11.01 14.71 -1.42
N ILE A 37 9.90 14.95 -0.71
CA ILE A 37 9.92 15.32 0.71
C ILE A 37 10.43 14.17 1.59
N ALA A 38 10.15 12.92 1.22
CA ALA A 38 10.64 11.75 1.93
C ALA A 38 12.15 11.46 1.72
N LEU A 39 12.74 11.93 0.62
CA LEU A 39 14.14 11.67 0.25
C LEU A 39 15.15 11.98 1.36
N PRO A 40 15.13 13.16 2.03
CA PRO A 40 16.11 13.49 3.07
C PRO A 40 16.05 12.52 4.28
N PHE A 41 14.96 11.82 4.48
CA PHE A 41 14.79 10.82 5.54
C PHE A 41 15.14 9.41 5.04
N THR A 42 14.68 9.06 3.86
CA THR A 42 14.83 7.70 3.31
C THR A 42 16.23 7.44 2.76
N LEU A 43 16.88 8.44 2.18
CA LEU A 43 18.21 8.29 1.61
C LEU A 43 19.28 7.98 2.68
N PRO A 44 19.40 8.72 3.80
CA PRO A 44 20.31 8.34 4.86
C PRO A 44 20.01 6.96 5.44
N LEU A 45 18.74 6.65 5.67
CA LEU A 45 18.35 5.34 6.18
C LEU A 45 18.78 4.22 5.24
N ALA A 46 18.58 4.38 3.94
CA ALA A 46 19.00 3.41 2.93
C ALA A 46 20.52 3.23 2.89
N THR A 47 21.30 4.31 3.07
CA THR A 47 22.77 4.23 3.10
C THR A 47 23.27 3.54 4.36
N PHE A 48 22.68 3.81 5.52
CA PHE A 48 23.05 3.16 6.78
C PHE A 48 22.64 1.68 6.86
N THR A 49 21.56 1.30 6.19
CA THR A 49 21.05 -0.07 6.17
C THR A 49 21.48 -0.85 4.91
N TRP A 50 22.42 -0.31 4.13
CA TRP A 50 22.89 -0.94 2.91
C TRP A 50 23.48 -2.33 3.21
N PRO A 51 23.03 -3.39 2.52
CA PRO A 51 23.50 -4.74 2.78
C PRO A 51 24.98 -4.89 2.42
N SER A 52 25.75 -5.51 3.32
CA SER A 52 27.18 -5.77 3.13
C SER A 52 27.46 -6.87 2.10
N ALA A 53 26.47 -7.73 1.84
CA ALA A 53 26.58 -8.82 0.87
C ALA A 53 26.16 -8.34 -0.54
N PRO A 54 26.78 -8.86 -1.60
CA PRO A 54 26.40 -8.53 -2.97
C PRO A 54 24.97 -8.98 -3.25
N LEU A 55 24.15 -8.06 -3.74
CA LEU A 55 22.76 -8.32 -4.09
C LEU A 55 22.69 -9.12 -5.40
N LYS A 56 21.84 -10.15 -5.41
CA LYS A 56 21.54 -10.92 -6.60
C LYS A 56 20.85 -10.03 -7.66
N ALA A 57 21.10 -10.32 -8.95
CA ALA A 57 20.46 -9.59 -10.05
C ALA A 57 18.93 -9.63 -9.96
N SER A 58 18.33 -10.75 -9.48
CA SER A 58 16.89 -10.87 -9.27
C SER A 58 16.34 -9.86 -8.26
N ALA A 59 17.12 -9.53 -7.22
CA ALA A 59 16.71 -8.51 -6.23
C ALA A 59 16.65 -7.11 -6.86
N TRP A 60 17.58 -6.78 -7.76
CA TRP A 60 17.56 -5.51 -8.48
C TRP A 60 16.35 -5.40 -9.43
N TRP A 61 16.01 -6.49 -10.13
CA TRP A 61 14.81 -6.52 -10.97
C TRP A 61 13.53 -6.36 -10.13
N GLY A 62 13.45 -7.06 -8.99
CA GLY A 62 12.33 -6.92 -8.05
C GLY A 62 12.22 -5.51 -7.49
N PHE A 63 13.33 -4.91 -7.09
CA PHE A 63 13.40 -3.54 -6.61
C PHE A 63 12.94 -2.53 -7.68
N GLY A 64 13.47 -2.65 -8.90
CA GLY A 64 13.08 -1.78 -10.03
C GLY A 64 11.59 -1.89 -10.34
N TYR A 65 11.05 -3.12 -10.36
CA TYR A 65 9.62 -3.35 -10.54
C TYR A 65 8.78 -2.67 -9.43
N LEU A 66 9.12 -2.87 -8.17
CA LEU A 66 8.42 -2.24 -7.05
C LEU A 66 8.50 -0.72 -7.10
N ALA A 67 9.68 -0.17 -7.36
CA ALA A 67 9.87 1.28 -7.41
C ALA A 67 9.05 1.93 -8.52
N VAL A 68 9.08 1.37 -9.74
CA VAL A 68 8.41 1.98 -10.90
C VAL A 68 6.94 1.64 -10.94
N PHE A 69 6.58 0.35 -10.87
CA PHE A 69 5.19 -0.07 -11.09
C PHE A 69 4.33 0.07 -9.84
N SER A 70 4.83 -0.29 -8.67
CA SER A 70 4.05 -0.25 -7.44
C SER A 70 4.06 1.13 -6.80
N MET A 71 5.26 1.69 -6.58
CA MET A 71 5.40 2.93 -5.79
C MET A 71 5.23 4.20 -6.60
N TRP A 72 5.42 4.17 -7.91
CA TRP A 72 5.27 5.37 -8.75
C TRP A 72 3.99 5.30 -9.60
N LEU A 73 3.92 4.43 -10.61
CA LEU A 73 2.77 4.32 -11.51
C LEU A 73 1.49 3.89 -10.79
N GLY A 74 1.60 2.95 -9.83
CA GLY A 74 0.47 2.48 -9.03
C GLY A 74 -0.17 3.61 -8.22
N PHE A 75 0.63 4.51 -7.66
CA PHE A 75 0.10 5.65 -6.91
C PHE A 75 -0.55 6.73 -7.79
N PHE A 76 -0.18 6.85 -9.06
CA PHE A 76 -0.92 7.71 -9.98
C PHE A 76 -2.38 7.25 -10.13
N ALA A 77 -2.55 5.96 -10.39
CA ALA A 77 -3.87 5.35 -10.48
C ALA A 77 -4.63 5.45 -9.14
N TRP A 78 -3.93 5.20 -8.04
CA TRP A 78 -4.50 5.23 -6.69
C TRP A 78 -5.05 6.62 -6.32
N TYR A 79 -4.22 7.65 -6.37
CA TYR A 79 -4.66 9.00 -6.04
C TYR A 79 -5.70 9.54 -7.01
N ARG A 80 -5.61 9.20 -8.29
CA ARG A 80 -6.65 9.53 -9.26
C ARG A 80 -7.97 8.83 -8.93
N GLY A 81 -7.91 7.56 -8.54
CA GLY A 81 -9.07 6.82 -8.06
C GLY A 81 -9.72 7.48 -6.83
N LEU A 82 -8.91 7.86 -5.83
CA LEU A 82 -9.39 8.55 -4.63
C LEU A 82 -10.06 9.90 -4.95
N ALA A 83 -9.48 10.67 -5.87
CA ALA A 83 -10.04 11.96 -6.30
C ALA A 83 -11.38 11.83 -7.04
N LEU A 84 -11.52 10.82 -7.89
CA LEU A 84 -12.72 10.62 -8.72
C LEU A 84 -13.83 9.84 -7.99
N GLY A 85 -13.46 8.84 -7.19
CA GLY A 85 -14.42 7.90 -6.57
C GLY A 85 -14.74 8.19 -5.11
N GLY A 86 -14.10 9.18 -4.52
CA GLY A 86 -14.20 9.51 -3.09
C GLY A 86 -13.34 8.61 -2.21
N THR A 87 -12.70 9.22 -1.22
CA THR A 87 -11.69 8.57 -0.38
C THR A 87 -12.22 7.33 0.33
N VAL A 88 -13.40 7.40 0.94
CA VAL A 88 -14.00 6.29 1.72
C VAL A 88 -14.33 5.10 0.82
N ARG A 89 -14.93 5.35 -0.34
CA ARG A 89 -15.35 4.29 -1.25
C ARG A 89 -14.18 3.58 -1.91
N ILE A 90 -13.19 4.33 -2.36
CA ILE A 90 -12.02 3.77 -3.04
C ILE A 90 -11.07 3.07 -2.07
N SER A 91 -10.85 3.62 -0.86
CA SER A 91 -10.02 2.96 0.14
C SER A 91 -10.54 1.57 0.55
N GLN A 92 -11.85 1.34 0.45
CA GLN A 92 -12.43 0.00 0.67
C GLN A 92 -11.96 -1.04 -0.35
N VAL A 93 -11.58 -0.63 -1.57
CA VAL A 93 -11.02 -1.54 -2.58
C VAL A 93 -9.68 -2.13 -2.10
N GLN A 94 -8.93 -1.38 -1.30
CA GLN A 94 -7.66 -1.85 -0.73
C GLN A 94 -7.84 -3.05 0.21
N LEU A 95 -9.03 -3.22 0.78
CA LEU A 95 -9.34 -4.39 1.62
C LEU A 95 -9.37 -5.72 0.84
N VAL A 96 -9.45 -5.65 -0.48
CA VAL A 96 -9.35 -6.83 -1.36
C VAL A 96 -7.88 -7.26 -1.52
N GLN A 97 -6.91 -6.36 -1.31
CA GLN A 97 -5.49 -6.61 -1.52
C GLN A 97 -4.95 -7.83 -0.75
N PRO A 98 -5.20 -8.01 0.56
CA PRO A 98 -4.69 -9.18 1.28
C PRO A 98 -5.20 -10.51 0.70
N PHE A 99 -6.44 -10.54 0.17
CA PHE A 99 -6.99 -11.75 -0.46
C PHE A 99 -6.32 -12.05 -1.78
N LEU A 100 -6.07 -11.03 -2.59
CA LEU A 100 -5.32 -11.19 -3.84
C LEU A 100 -3.89 -11.64 -3.54
N SER A 101 -3.25 -11.07 -2.51
CA SER A 101 -1.91 -11.48 -2.10
C SER A 101 -1.88 -12.96 -1.70
N MET A 102 -2.83 -13.42 -0.88
CA MET A 102 -2.96 -14.83 -0.49
C MET A 102 -3.23 -15.72 -1.70
N LEU A 103 -4.14 -15.32 -2.59
CA LEU A 103 -4.49 -16.08 -3.78
C LEU A 103 -3.28 -16.28 -4.72
N PHE A 104 -2.44 -15.26 -4.85
CA PHE A 104 -1.24 -15.32 -5.71
C PHE A 104 -0.04 -15.94 -5.01
N ALA A 105 0.06 -15.88 -3.67
CA ALA A 105 1.16 -16.49 -2.92
C ALA A 105 1.21 -18.02 -3.10
N VAL A 106 0.06 -18.67 -3.17
CA VAL A 106 -0.01 -20.13 -3.37
C VAL A 106 0.66 -20.57 -4.68
N PRO A 107 0.22 -20.11 -5.88
CA PRO A 107 0.81 -20.56 -7.14
C PRO A 107 2.17 -19.98 -7.45
N LEU A 108 2.52 -18.78 -6.93
CA LEU A 108 3.78 -18.11 -7.25
C LEU A 108 4.91 -18.44 -6.27
N LEU A 109 4.59 -18.63 -5.00
CA LEU A 109 5.58 -18.87 -3.94
C LEU A 109 5.52 -20.29 -3.38
N GLY A 110 4.53 -21.09 -3.77
CA GLY A 110 4.32 -22.43 -3.24
C GLY A 110 3.90 -22.44 -1.77
N GLU A 111 3.38 -21.33 -1.25
CA GLU A 111 2.94 -21.22 0.14
C GLU A 111 1.70 -22.08 0.39
N GLN A 112 1.68 -22.76 1.53
CA GLN A 112 0.47 -23.45 2.00
C GLN A 112 -0.37 -22.47 2.81
N LEU A 113 -1.63 -22.31 2.43
CA LEU A 113 -2.56 -21.49 3.19
C LEU A 113 -2.88 -22.20 4.51
N ASP A 114 -2.47 -21.58 5.61
CA ASP A 114 -2.86 -22.01 6.94
C ASP A 114 -4.33 -21.66 7.21
N ALA A 115 -5.05 -22.53 7.89
CA ALA A 115 -6.45 -22.34 8.28
C ALA A 115 -6.66 -21.04 9.10
N VAL A 116 -5.66 -20.65 9.89
CA VAL A 116 -5.66 -19.42 10.68
C VAL A 116 -5.65 -18.19 9.76
N THR A 117 -4.80 -18.19 8.74
CA THR A 117 -4.70 -17.11 7.76
C THR A 117 -6.00 -16.95 6.96
N VAL A 118 -6.58 -18.07 6.52
CA VAL A 118 -7.89 -18.07 5.84
C VAL A 118 -9.00 -17.56 6.77
N GLY A 119 -9.00 -17.99 8.03
CA GLY A 119 -9.97 -17.54 9.03
C GLY A 119 -9.90 -16.03 9.27
N PHE A 120 -8.71 -15.46 9.43
CA PHE A 120 -8.53 -14.01 9.52
C PHE A 120 -8.98 -13.28 8.26
N GLY A 121 -8.70 -13.84 7.10
CA GLY A 121 -9.17 -13.29 5.84
C GLY A 121 -10.70 -13.19 5.78
N VAL A 122 -11.39 -14.26 6.12
CA VAL A 122 -12.87 -14.28 6.17
C VAL A 122 -13.40 -13.29 7.22
N ALA A 123 -12.76 -13.19 8.40
CA ALA A 123 -13.15 -12.23 9.43
C ALA A 123 -13.03 -10.77 8.95
N VAL A 124 -11.98 -10.44 8.20
CA VAL A 124 -11.81 -9.10 7.60
C VAL A 124 -12.91 -8.83 6.57
N ILE A 125 -13.25 -9.77 5.69
CA ILE A 125 -14.38 -9.60 4.76
C ILE A 125 -15.68 -9.35 5.51
N ALA A 126 -15.95 -10.13 6.56
CA ALA A 126 -17.15 -10.01 7.33
C ALA A 126 -17.28 -8.61 8.00
N THR A 127 -16.18 -8.10 8.58
CA THR A 127 -16.16 -6.76 9.20
C THR A 127 -16.39 -5.66 8.17
N VAL A 128 -15.81 -5.78 6.97
CA VAL A 128 -16.05 -4.82 5.87
C VAL A 128 -17.50 -4.85 5.41
N PHE A 129 -18.07 -6.05 5.28
CA PHE A 129 -19.48 -6.19 4.86
C PHE A 129 -20.45 -5.60 5.89
N VAL A 130 -20.17 -5.77 7.18
CA VAL A 130 -20.94 -5.18 8.28
C VAL A 130 -20.76 -3.66 8.27
N GLY A 131 -19.51 -3.16 8.13
CA GLY A 131 -19.22 -1.73 8.08
C GLY A 131 -19.92 -1.01 6.90
N LYS A 132 -20.09 -1.67 5.76
CA LYS A 132 -20.84 -1.13 4.61
C LYS A 132 -22.33 -0.89 4.88
N LYS A 133 -22.92 -1.62 5.82
CA LYS A 133 -24.34 -1.48 6.18
C LYS A 133 -24.58 -0.43 7.26
N MET A 134 -23.52 0.11 7.88
CA MET A 134 -23.67 1.16 8.88
C MET A 134 -23.86 2.52 8.19
N PRO A 135 -24.87 3.31 8.61
CA PRO A 135 -25.04 4.66 8.08
C PRO A 135 -23.83 5.52 8.47
N VAL A 136 -23.21 6.13 7.49
CA VAL A 136 -22.14 7.12 7.71
C VAL A 136 -22.85 8.45 8.03
N TRP A 137 -22.68 8.93 9.27
CA TRP A 137 -23.16 10.23 9.73
C TRP A 137 -22.22 11.33 9.22
#